data_4ba97e69dc6f9991d9351619f0cb33c0
#
_entry.id   4ba97e69dc6f9991d9351619f0cb33c0
#
_cell.length_a   1.000
_cell.length_b   1.000
_cell.length_c   1.000
_cell.angle_alpha   90.00
_cell.angle_beta   90.00
_cell.angle_gamma   90.00
#
_symmetry.space_group_name_H-M   'P 1'
#
loop_
_entity.id
_entity.type
_entity.pdbx_description
1 polymer ?
#
loop_
_entity_poly.entity_id
_entity_poly.type
_entity_poly.pdbx_seq_one_letter_code
_entity_poly.pdbx_strand_id
1 'polypeptide(L)'
;MIRNKACLVVQGYSKMEGVDYDETFALVTRIKSIRILLVLACHLKFKFYQMDVKTAFLNGLLKEDVYMAQPKGFIDPHFSDYVLYLKKALYGLKQALRAWYDRLTQYLVSHRLTKGKAKGKMVS
;
A
#
# COMPACT_ATOMS: atom_id res chain seq x y z
N MET A 1 -29.29 8.72 3.90
CA MET A 1 -29.03 7.46 3.19
C MET A 1 -27.97 6.67 3.94
N ILE A 2 -28.29 5.48 4.40
CA ILE A 2 -27.35 4.60 5.07
C ILE A 2 -26.56 3.85 3.99
N ARG A 3 -25.24 3.93 4.04
CA ARG A 3 -24.37 3.26 3.09
C ARG A 3 -23.70 2.06 3.77
N ASN A 4 -23.93 0.86 3.27
CA ASN A 4 -23.24 -0.33 3.72
C ASN A 4 -21.84 -0.39 3.09
N LYS A 5 -20.83 -0.70 3.91
CA LYS A 5 -19.45 -0.88 3.46
C LYS A 5 -18.92 -2.22 3.98
N ALA A 6 -18.45 -3.06 3.08
CA ALA A 6 -17.75 -4.29 3.42
C ALA A 6 -16.29 -4.19 2.97
N CYS A 7 -15.38 -4.73 3.77
CA CYS A 7 -13.96 -4.76 3.47
C CYS A 7 -13.39 -6.13 3.84
N LEU A 8 -12.73 -6.77 2.89
CA LEU A 8 -11.99 -8.00 3.14
C LEU A 8 -10.60 -7.65 3.66
N VAL A 9 -10.26 -8.14 4.84
CA VAL A 9 -8.99 -7.89 5.53
C VAL A 9 -8.29 -9.20 5.83
N VAL A 10 -6.99 -9.26 5.57
CA VAL A 10 -6.15 -10.41 5.90
C VAL A 10 -5.55 -10.25 7.29
N GLN A 11 -5.56 -11.32 8.08
CA GLN A 11 -4.87 -11.37 9.37
C GLN A 11 -3.39 -11.68 9.16
N GLY A 12 -2.63 -10.67 8.74
CA GLY A 12 -1.21 -10.80 8.38
C GLY A 12 -0.23 -10.81 9.57
N TYR A 13 -0.71 -10.67 10.80
CA TYR A 13 0.13 -10.59 11.99
C TYR A 13 0.87 -11.89 12.32
N SER A 14 0.38 -13.03 11.85
CA SER A 14 1.03 -14.34 12.02
C SER A 14 2.14 -14.62 11.02
N LYS A 15 2.34 -13.75 10.04
CA LYS A 15 3.38 -13.88 9.02
C LYS A 15 4.74 -13.44 9.53
N MET A 16 5.79 -14.19 9.16
CA MET A 16 7.16 -13.96 9.60
C MET A 16 8.00 -13.30 8.51
N GLU A 17 8.77 -12.28 8.89
CA GLU A 17 9.77 -11.66 8.01
C GLU A 17 10.89 -12.65 7.67
N GLY A 18 11.32 -12.61 6.42
CA GLY A 18 12.32 -13.52 5.90
C GLY A 18 11.80 -14.89 5.45
N VAL A 19 10.57 -15.26 5.83
CA VAL A 19 9.93 -16.53 5.44
C VAL A 19 8.72 -16.26 4.55
N ASP A 20 7.79 -15.44 5.02
CA ASP A 20 6.55 -15.14 4.32
C ASP A 20 6.62 -13.87 3.46
N TYR A 21 7.53 -12.97 3.78
CA TYR A 21 7.80 -11.73 3.05
C TYR A 21 9.24 -11.26 3.32
N ASP A 22 9.84 -10.59 2.34
CA ASP A 22 11.24 -10.18 2.42
C ASP A 22 11.47 -8.99 3.36
N GLU A 23 10.68 -7.94 3.20
CA GLU A 23 10.91 -6.68 3.89
C GLU A 23 9.61 -5.89 4.06
N THR A 24 9.47 -5.28 5.22
CA THR A 24 8.43 -4.28 5.47
C THR A 24 9.07 -2.93 5.77
N PHE A 25 8.45 -1.88 5.25
CA PHE A 25 8.81 -0.52 5.65
C PHE A 25 7.54 0.32 5.78
N ALA A 26 7.55 1.21 6.75
CA ALA A 26 6.46 2.14 6.96
C ALA A 26 6.62 3.34 6.02
N LEU A 27 5.64 3.56 5.16
CA LEU A 27 5.54 4.74 4.31
C LEU A 27 4.81 5.87 5.05
N VAL A 28 5.21 6.13 6.29
CA VAL A 28 4.66 7.25 7.05
C VAL A 28 5.46 8.49 6.75
N THR A 29 4.86 9.43 6.06
CA THR A 29 5.47 10.74 5.83
C THR A 29 5.58 11.46 7.16
N ARG A 30 6.81 11.83 7.54
CA ARG A 30 7.04 12.56 8.79
C ARG A 30 6.43 13.95 8.71
N ILE A 31 5.71 14.36 9.73
CA ILE A 31 5.10 15.70 9.82
C ILE A 31 6.13 16.81 9.61
N LYS A 32 7.35 16.62 10.13
CA LYS A 32 8.46 17.56 9.91
C LYS A 32 8.78 17.76 8.44
N SER A 33 8.78 16.69 7.62
CA SER A 33 9.03 16.79 6.19
C SER A 33 7.92 17.54 5.47
N ILE A 34 6.67 17.30 5.84
CA ILE A 34 5.52 18.03 5.29
C ILE A 34 5.60 19.51 5.61
N ARG A 35 5.94 19.87 6.86
CA ARG A 35 6.10 21.27 7.27
C ARG A 35 7.21 21.98 6.51
N ILE A 36 8.35 21.33 6.29
CA ILE A 36 9.46 21.87 5.50
C ILE A 36 9.02 22.11 4.07
N LEU A 37 8.33 21.17 3.44
CA LEU A 37 7.81 21.32 2.08
C LEU A 37 6.81 22.45 1.96
N LEU A 38 5.91 22.61 2.93
CA LEU A 38 4.96 23.74 2.96
C LEU A 38 5.65 25.09 3.11
N VAL A 39 6.66 25.19 3.97
CA VAL A 39 7.46 26.41 4.14
C VAL A 39 8.20 26.75 2.84
N LEU A 40 8.84 25.78 2.21
CA LEU A 40 9.52 25.96 0.93
C LEU A 40 8.55 26.39 -0.18
N ALA A 41 7.38 25.74 -0.24
CA ALA A 41 6.35 26.11 -1.21
C ALA A 41 5.88 27.56 -1.04
N CYS A 42 5.70 27.98 0.19
CA CYS A 42 5.33 29.35 0.52
C CYS A 42 6.44 30.35 0.17
N HIS A 43 7.68 30.05 0.55
CA HIS A 43 8.85 30.93 0.32
C HIS A 43 9.19 31.04 -1.17
N LEU A 44 9.24 29.95 -1.88
CA LEU A 44 9.60 29.89 -3.30
C LEU A 44 8.39 30.10 -4.25
N LYS A 45 7.20 30.31 -3.68
CA LYS A 45 5.95 30.56 -4.42
C LYS A 45 5.61 29.48 -5.45
N PHE A 46 5.92 28.22 -5.19
CA PHE A 46 5.46 27.12 -6.03
C PHE A 46 4.17 26.48 -5.50
N LYS A 47 3.43 25.82 -6.39
CA LYS A 47 2.16 25.19 -6.04
C LYS A 47 2.39 23.86 -5.33
N PHE A 48 1.62 23.63 -4.29
CA PHE A 48 1.59 22.37 -3.56
C PHE A 48 0.28 21.64 -3.85
N TYR A 49 0.40 20.36 -4.21
CA TYR A 49 -0.76 19.50 -4.49
C TYR A 49 -0.80 18.35 -3.53
N GLN A 50 -1.96 18.13 -2.93
CA GLN A 50 -2.23 16.97 -2.10
C GLN A 50 -3.22 16.06 -2.82
N MET A 51 -2.88 14.78 -2.90
CA MET A 51 -3.71 13.78 -3.54
C MET A 51 -3.96 12.63 -2.57
N ASP A 52 -5.19 12.12 -2.56
CA ASP A 52 -5.58 10.93 -1.84
C ASP A 52 -5.97 9.82 -2.82
N VAL A 53 -5.54 8.61 -2.54
CA VAL A 53 -5.84 7.46 -3.41
C VAL A 53 -6.77 6.51 -2.69
N LYS A 54 -7.95 6.33 -3.25
CA LYS A 54 -8.91 5.34 -2.76
C LYS A 54 -8.42 3.93 -3.03
N THR A 55 -8.65 3.04 -2.08
CA THR A 55 -8.29 1.61 -2.21
C THR A 55 -6.83 1.39 -2.59
N ALA A 56 -5.92 2.18 -2.01
CA ALA A 56 -4.51 2.21 -2.39
C ALA A 56 -3.86 0.81 -2.37
N PHE A 57 -4.00 0.07 -1.28
CA PHE A 57 -3.38 -1.25 -1.14
C PHE A 57 -3.91 -2.29 -2.11
N LEU A 58 -5.18 -2.20 -2.50
CA LEU A 58 -5.80 -3.10 -3.46
C LEU A 58 -5.25 -2.96 -4.89
N ASN A 59 -4.49 -1.92 -5.15
CA ASN A 59 -3.80 -1.69 -6.42
C ASN A 59 -2.35 -2.23 -6.44
N GLY A 60 -1.81 -2.60 -5.28
CA GLY A 60 -0.46 -3.16 -5.18
C GLY A 60 -0.40 -4.59 -5.71
N LEU A 61 0.55 -4.88 -6.59
CA LEU A 61 0.82 -6.24 -7.06
C LEU A 61 1.76 -6.95 -6.09
N LEU A 62 1.39 -8.16 -5.69
CA LEU A 62 2.23 -8.99 -4.83
C LEU A 62 3.33 -9.66 -5.67
N LYS A 63 4.53 -9.70 -5.15
CA LYS A 63 5.68 -10.41 -5.73
C LYS A 63 5.77 -11.83 -5.18
N GLU A 64 5.35 -12.01 -3.94
CA GLU A 64 5.34 -13.28 -3.24
C GLU A 64 4.01 -14.03 -3.50
N ASP A 65 4.08 -15.35 -3.44
CA ASP A 65 2.88 -16.20 -3.48
C ASP A 65 2.17 -16.13 -2.13
N VAL A 66 0.99 -15.54 -2.13
CA VAL A 66 0.18 -15.39 -0.92
C VAL A 66 -1.13 -16.13 -1.07
N TYR A 67 -1.39 -17.02 -0.12
CA TYR A 67 -2.62 -17.80 -0.04
C TYR A 67 -3.39 -17.43 1.23
N MET A 68 -4.70 -17.36 1.13
CA MET A 68 -5.58 -17.17 2.29
C MET A 68 -6.75 -18.13 2.26
N ALA A 69 -7.23 -18.50 3.43
CA ALA A 69 -8.45 -19.28 3.58
C ALA A 69 -9.66 -18.49 3.07
N GLN A 70 -10.65 -19.20 2.56
CA GLN A 70 -11.90 -18.57 2.17
C GLN A 70 -12.56 -17.91 3.39
N PRO A 71 -13.07 -16.68 3.26
CA PRO A 71 -13.70 -15.97 4.37
C PRO A 71 -14.95 -16.70 4.87
N LYS A 72 -15.20 -16.62 6.17
CA LYS A 72 -16.42 -17.16 6.76
C LYS A 72 -17.65 -16.56 6.08
N GLY A 73 -18.63 -17.41 5.75
CA GLY A 73 -19.84 -17.02 5.04
C GLY A 73 -19.70 -16.93 3.50
N PHE A 74 -18.47 -17.09 2.97
CA PHE A 74 -18.19 -17.08 1.53
C PHE A 74 -17.43 -18.34 1.07
N ILE A 75 -17.54 -19.41 1.83
CA ILE A 75 -16.91 -20.70 1.50
C ILE A 75 -17.72 -21.36 0.40
N ASP A 76 -17.05 -21.71 -0.72
CA ASP A 76 -17.68 -22.43 -1.83
C ASP A 76 -17.96 -23.89 -1.40
N PRO A 77 -19.23 -24.36 -1.43
CA PRO A 77 -19.56 -25.72 -1.03
C PRO A 77 -18.89 -26.81 -1.89
N HIS A 78 -18.61 -26.53 -3.15
CA HIS A 78 -17.97 -27.46 -4.08
C HIS A 78 -16.45 -27.53 -3.91
N PHE A 79 -15.84 -26.49 -3.37
CA PHE A 79 -14.39 -26.32 -3.21
C PHE A 79 -14.01 -25.86 -1.82
N SER A 80 -14.61 -26.46 -0.80
CA SER A 80 -14.43 -26.03 0.60
C SER A 80 -12.98 -26.09 1.10
N ASP A 81 -12.17 -26.99 0.53
CA ASP A 81 -10.76 -27.18 0.89
C ASP A 81 -9.81 -26.28 0.11
N TYR A 82 -10.33 -25.52 -0.87
CA TYR A 82 -9.50 -24.64 -1.70
C TYR A 82 -9.19 -23.35 -0.95
N VAL A 83 -8.02 -22.82 -1.22
CA VAL A 83 -7.56 -21.52 -0.73
C VAL A 83 -7.56 -20.48 -1.85
N LEU A 84 -7.66 -19.22 -1.49
CA LEU A 84 -7.58 -18.11 -2.43
C LEU A 84 -6.11 -17.75 -2.65
N TYR A 85 -5.73 -17.65 -3.91
CA TYR A 85 -4.42 -17.11 -4.30
C TYR A 85 -4.55 -15.62 -4.59
N LEU A 86 -3.77 -14.81 -3.88
CA LEU A 86 -3.82 -13.36 -3.98
C LEU A 86 -2.83 -12.84 -5.01
N LYS A 87 -3.32 -12.22 -6.06
CA LYS A 87 -2.50 -11.50 -7.06
C LYS A 87 -2.22 -10.07 -6.65
N LYS A 88 -3.13 -9.46 -5.89
CA LYS A 88 -3.03 -8.10 -5.40
C LYS A 88 -3.07 -8.07 -3.88
N ALA A 89 -2.46 -7.05 -3.31
CA ALA A 89 -2.47 -6.86 -1.87
C ALA A 89 -3.87 -6.58 -1.33
N LEU A 90 -4.09 -7.01 -0.11
CA LEU A 90 -5.27 -6.70 0.69
C LEU A 90 -4.84 -5.96 1.96
N TYR A 91 -5.77 -5.23 2.56
CA TYR A 91 -5.53 -4.65 3.88
C TYR A 91 -5.23 -5.73 4.90
N GLY A 92 -4.30 -5.47 5.79
CA GLY A 92 -3.84 -6.42 6.80
C GLY A 92 -2.60 -7.23 6.41
N LEU A 93 -2.21 -7.28 5.15
CA LEU A 93 -0.94 -7.85 4.73
C LEU A 93 0.22 -6.93 5.10
N LYS A 94 1.29 -7.47 5.66
CA LYS A 94 2.50 -6.70 5.99
C LYS A 94 3.20 -6.16 4.75
N GLN A 95 3.20 -6.89 3.65
CA GLN A 95 3.78 -6.51 2.38
C GLN A 95 2.90 -5.57 1.52
N ALA A 96 1.69 -5.26 1.96
CA ALA A 96 0.77 -4.42 1.20
C ALA A 96 1.31 -3.00 0.96
N LEU A 97 1.93 -2.40 1.96
CA LEU A 97 2.57 -1.08 1.86
C LEU A 97 3.64 -1.03 0.79
N ARG A 98 4.54 -2.02 0.77
CA ARG A 98 5.61 -2.11 -0.23
C ARG A 98 5.05 -2.31 -1.63
N ALA A 99 4.10 -3.21 -1.79
CA ALA A 99 3.45 -3.45 -3.08
C ALA A 99 2.77 -2.18 -3.63
N TRP A 100 2.09 -1.44 -2.78
CA TRP A 100 1.49 -0.15 -3.13
C TRP A 100 2.56 0.89 -3.50
N TYR A 101 3.62 1.00 -2.70
CA TYR A 101 4.71 1.94 -2.94
C TYR A 101 5.39 1.69 -4.29
N ASP A 102 5.69 0.44 -4.61
CA ASP A 102 6.27 0.06 -5.90
C ASP A 102 5.33 0.46 -7.06
N ARG A 103 4.04 0.20 -6.91
CA ARG A 103 3.03 0.55 -7.92
C ARG A 103 2.92 2.05 -8.12
N LEU A 104 2.84 2.80 -7.02
CA LEU A 104 2.79 4.26 -7.06
C LEU A 104 4.04 4.84 -7.70
N THR A 105 5.21 4.32 -7.35
CA THR A 105 6.49 4.75 -7.92
C THR A 105 6.52 4.54 -9.43
N GLN A 106 6.15 3.36 -9.90
CA GLN A 106 6.09 3.06 -11.33
C GLN A 106 5.15 4.01 -12.07
N TYR A 107 3.98 4.28 -11.50
CA TYR A 107 3.01 5.20 -12.07
C TYR A 107 3.57 6.62 -12.18
N LEU A 108 4.15 7.14 -11.10
CA LEU A 108 4.70 8.50 -11.07
C LEU A 108 5.87 8.65 -12.04
N VAL A 109 6.78 7.67 -12.11
CA VAL A 109 7.91 7.69 -13.05
C VAL A 109 7.43 7.63 -14.50
N SER A 110 6.41 6.82 -14.80
CA SER A 110 5.83 6.76 -16.15
C SER A 110 5.20 8.09 -16.59
N HIS A 111 4.78 8.93 -15.64
CA HIS A 111 4.26 10.29 -15.89
C HIS A 111 5.33 11.37 -15.72
N ARG A 112 6.61 11.02 -15.82
CA ARG A 112 7.76 11.94 -15.74
C ARG A 112 7.88 12.68 -14.40
N LEU A 113 7.33 12.10 -13.34
CA LEU A 113 7.50 12.61 -11.98
C LEU A 113 8.64 11.86 -11.30
N THR A 114 9.54 12.59 -10.67
CA THR A 114 10.66 12.02 -9.94
C THR A 114 10.49 12.21 -8.43
N LYS A 115 11.03 11.29 -7.65
CA LYS A 115 11.02 11.40 -6.19
C LYS A 115 12.04 12.43 -5.74
N GLY A 116 11.64 13.31 -4.82
CA GLY A 116 12.57 14.15 -4.11
C GLY A 116 13.50 13.33 -3.21
N LYS A 117 14.77 13.67 -3.19
CA LYS A 117 15.76 13.09 -2.27
C LYS A 117 16.17 14.12 -1.23
N ALA A 118 16.00 13.82 0.05
CA ALA A 118 16.57 14.60 1.14
C ALA A 118 17.63 13.75 1.83
N LYS A 119 18.91 14.13 1.68
CA LYS A 119 20.06 13.48 2.35
C LYS A 119 20.00 11.95 2.40
N GLY A 120 19.80 11.31 1.25
CA GLY A 120 19.78 9.85 1.14
C GLY A 120 18.48 9.15 1.51
N LYS A 121 17.46 9.87 1.98
CA LYS A 121 16.10 9.33 2.20
C LYS A 121 15.14 9.88 1.16
N MET A 122 14.30 9.00 0.63
CA MET A 122 13.25 9.44 -0.31
C MET A 122 12.11 10.11 0.45
N VAL A 123 11.73 11.31 0.00
CA VAL A 123 10.52 11.98 0.43
C VAL A 123 9.47 11.77 -0.66
N SER A 124 8.40 11.10 -0.29
CA SER A 124 7.25 10.91 -1.20
C SER A 124 6.36 12.15 -1.23
#